data_9da507252b25aa874e65f2155182a584
#
_entry.id   9da507252b25aa874e65f2155182a584
#
_cell.length_a   1.000
_cell.length_b   1.000
_cell.length_c   1.000
_cell.angle_alpha   90.00
_cell.angle_beta   90.00
_cell.angle_gamma   90.00
#
_symmetry.space_group_name_H-M   'P 1'
#
loop_
_entity.id
_entity.type
_entity.pdbx_description
1 polymer ?
#
loop_
_entity_poly.entity_id
_entity_poly.type
_entity_poly.pdbx_seq_one_letter_code
_entity_poly.pdbx_strand_id
1 'polypeptide(L)'
;MTAILGEIHAPLTKLITNALRERIVSGEIAVGERLVEGKLSEEMGVSRMPVREALRELAAEGIVTIEPRRGASVTVFTEEQKHELVEVRATLEALNAKLAAKRHDPQQIAALQKILDDGAKLADTDDPVLISRQNTQFHEALATVAANSVLQDMVRSLRDRTVMLFAPVSKRRGRQNWEEHAGILRAVIAGDSELAAL
;
A
#
# COMPACT_ATOMS: atom_id res chain seq x y z
N MET A 1 17.47 -9.91 35.78
CA MET A 1 16.05 -10.29 35.53
C MET A 1 15.44 -9.19 34.70
N THR A 2 15.30 -9.43 33.40
CA THR A 2 14.75 -8.45 32.45
C THR A 2 13.24 -8.49 32.61
N ALA A 3 12.63 -7.34 32.86
CA ALA A 3 11.18 -7.20 32.96
C ALA A 3 10.54 -7.65 31.65
N ILE A 4 9.61 -8.58 31.74
CA ILE A 4 8.74 -8.99 30.65
C ILE A 4 7.81 -7.78 30.39
N LEU A 5 8.15 -6.99 29.38
CA LEU A 5 7.26 -5.99 28.82
C LEU A 5 6.11 -6.73 28.14
N GLY A 6 4.99 -6.75 28.83
CA GLY A 6 3.70 -7.30 28.52
C GLY A 6 3.52 -8.16 27.28
N GLU A 7 2.91 -9.31 27.47
CA GLU A 7 2.49 -10.20 26.40
C GLU A 7 1.73 -9.43 25.32
N ILE A 8 2.25 -9.52 24.18
CA ILE A 8 1.95 -9.08 22.85
C ILE A 8 0.44 -8.98 22.54
N HIS A 9 -0.15 -7.89 22.97
CA HIS A 9 -1.24 -7.26 22.24
C HIS A 9 -0.58 -6.13 21.44
N ALA A 10 -0.84 -6.06 20.12
CA ALA A 10 -0.37 -4.93 19.34
C ALA A 10 -0.71 -3.65 20.09
N PRO A 11 0.25 -2.73 20.32
CA PRO A 11 -0.01 -1.52 21.08
C PRO A 11 -1.27 -0.86 20.54
N LEU A 12 -2.16 -0.39 21.42
CA LEU A 12 -3.43 0.25 21.01
C LEU A 12 -3.21 1.31 19.93
N THR A 13 -2.11 2.06 20.03
CA THR A 13 -1.67 3.01 19.00
C THR A 13 -1.58 2.36 17.62
N LYS A 14 -1.00 1.16 17.52
CA LYS A 14 -0.84 0.47 16.22
C LYS A 14 -2.18 0.05 15.61
N LEU A 15 -3.12 -0.38 16.43
CA LEU A 15 -4.48 -0.70 15.98
C LEU A 15 -5.19 0.55 15.45
N ILE A 16 -5.05 1.69 16.14
CA ILE A 16 -5.61 2.98 15.73
C ILE A 16 -4.93 3.47 14.44
N THR A 17 -3.60 3.39 14.36
CA THR A 17 -2.84 3.76 13.14
C THR A 17 -3.34 2.98 11.94
N ASN A 18 -3.51 1.66 12.07
CA ASN A 18 -3.99 0.81 10.99
C ASN A 18 -5.44 1.13 10.59
N ALA A 19 -6.32 1.29 11.57
CA ALA A 19 -7.72 1.64 11.32
C ALA A 19 -7.86 3.01 10.60
N LEU A 20 -7.11 4.01 11.03
CA LEU A 20 -7.10 5.32 10.39
C LEU A 20 -6.51 5.25 8.98
N ARG A 21 -5.42 4.49 8.79
CA ARG A 21 -4.82 4.25 7.47
C ARG A 21 -5.84 3.65 6.50
N GLU A 22 -6.53 2.58 6.90
CA GLU A 22 -7.54 1.93 6.07
C GLU A 22 -8.66 2.89 5.67
N ARG A 23 -9.17 3.69 6.61
CA ARG A 23 -10.22 4.69 6.34
C ARG A 23 -9.76 5.80 5.38
N ILE A 24 -8.50 6.22 5.48
CA ILE A 24 -7.91 7.24 4.59
C ILE A 24 -7.66 6.64 3.19
N VAL A 25 -7.03 5.47 3.12
CA VAL A 25 -6.68 4.82 1.86
C VAL A 25 -7.92 4.37 1.08
N SER A 26 -8.98 3.94 1.78
CA SER A 26 -10.27 3.61 1.15
C SER A 26 -11.07 4.84 0.68
N GLY A 27 -10.68 6.04 1.12
CA GLY A 27 -11.39 7.29 0.81
C GLY A 27 -12.60 7.54 1.71
N GLU A 28 -12.80 6.76 2.77
CA GLU A 28 -13.82 7.04 3.80
C GLU A 28 -13.55 8.38 4.48
N ILE A 29 -12.27 8.67 4.77
CA ILE A 29 -11.80 9.98 5.18
C ILE A 29 -11.17 10.64 3.94
N ALA A 30 -11.74 11.76 3.52
CA ALA A 30 -11.38 12.41 2.27
C ALA A 30 -9.99 13.07 2.31
N VAL A 31 -9.32 13.17 1.16
CA VAL A 31 -8.09 13.95 0.99
C VAL A 31 -8.33 15.40 1.41
N GLY A 32 -7.45 15.95 2.25
CA GLY A 32 -7.58 17.29 2.84
C GLY A 32 -8.52 17.37 4.04
N GLU A 33 -9.24 16.31 4.39
CA GLU A 33 -10.15 16.29 5.53
C GLU A 33 -9.39 16.46 6.84
N ARG A 34 -9.96 17.26 7.75
CA ARG A 34 -9.37 17.54 9.05
C ARG A 34 -9.59 16.40 10.05
N LEU A 35 -8.51 15.95 10.65
CA LEU A 35 -8.48 14.87 11.62
C LEU A 35 -8.46 15.46 13.05
N VAL A 36 -9.65 15.49 13.69
CA VAL A 36 -9.82 16.07 15.03
C VAL A 36 -9.63 14.99 16.10
N GLU A 37 -8.54 15.08 16.87
CA GLU A 37 -8.18 14.09 17.90
C GLU A 37 -9.36 13.76 18.85
N GLY A 38 -10.13 14.76 19.29
CA GLY A 38 -11.28 14.59 20.18
C GLY A 38 -12.38 13.76 19.54
N LYS A 39 -12.75 14.08 18.29
CA LYS A 39 -13.78 13.34 17.54
C LYS A 39 -13.34 11.89 17.30
N LEU A 40 -12.12 11.68 16.84
CA LEU A 40 -11.58 10.33 16.60
C LEU A 40 -11.47 9.50 17.88
N SER A 41 -11.11 10.11 19.01
CA SER A 41 -11.04 9.42 20.30
C SER A 41 -12.41 9.00 20.81
N GLU A 42 -13.45 9.81 20.61
CA GLU A 42 -14.84 9.47 20.92
C GLU A 42 -15.38 8.34 20.03
N GLU A 43 -15.15 8.44 18.71
CA GLU A 43 -15.58 7.42 17.74
C GLU A 43 -14.95 6.05 18.02
N MET A 44 -13.67 6.03 18.43
CA MET A 44 -12.92 4.79 18.68
C MET A 44 -13.02 4.30 20.13
N GLY A 45 -13.66 5.05 21.03
CA GLY A 45 -13.80 4.67 22.44
C GLY A 45 -12.45 4.66 23.20
N VAL A 46 -11.50 5.51 22.84
CA VAL A 46 -10.14 5.58 23.41
C VAL A 46 -9.80 6.98 23.90
N SER A 47 -8.71 7.12 24.66
CA SER A 47 -8.20 8.45 25.05
C SER A 47 -7.52 9.17 23.86
N ARG A 48 -7.33 10.49 23.97
CA ARG A 48 -6.72 11.30 22.89
C ARG A 48 -5.23 11.00 22.65
N MET A 49 -4.53 10.49 23.67
CA MET A 49 -3.07 10.27 23.57
C MET A 49 -2.73 9.25 22.47
N PRO A 50 -3.26 8.00 22.47
CA PRO A 50 -2.93 7.03 21.43
C PRO A 50 -3.41 7.48 20.03
N VAL A 51 -4.48 8.27 19.91
CA VAL A 51 -4.91 8.86 18.64
C VAL A 51 -3.86 9.87 18.13
N ARG A 52 -3.34 10.74 19.00
CA ARG A 52 -2.29 11.70 18.65
C ARG A 52 -1.02 10.99 18.19
N GLU A 53 -0.62 9.92 18.86
CA GLU A 53 0.54 9.12 18.46
C GLU A 53 0.32 8.45 17.12
N ALA A 54 -0.85 7.87 16.87
CA ALA A 54 -1.22 7.30 15.59
C ALA A 54 -1.18 8.33 14.45
N LEU A 55 -1.68 9.54 14.69
CA LEU A 55 -1.61 10.63 13.70
C LEU A 55 -0.15 11.07 13.43
N ARG A 56 0.73 11.04 14.43
CA ARG A 56 2.16 11.29 14.22
C ARG A 56 2.85 10.19 13.41
N GLU A 57 2.51 8.92 13.65
CA GLU A 57 3.00 7.81 12.83
C GLU A 57 2.57 7.99 11.37
N LEU A 58 1.28 8.26 11.12
CA LEU A 58 0.77 8.51 9.77
C LEU A 58 1.39 9.77 9.12
N ALA A 59 1.74 10.77 9.92
CA ALA A 59 2.44 11.95 9.41
C ALA A 59 3.90 11.63 9.03
N ALA A 60 4.60 10.80 9.79
CA ALA A 60 5.94 10.33 9.43
C ALA A 60 5.92 9.51 8.12
N GLU A 61 4.81 8.83 7.83
CA GLU A 61 4.59 8.11 6.58
C GLU A 61 4.10 9.02 5.43
N GLY A 62 3.78 10.29 5.72
CA GLY A 62 3.29 11.28 4.74
C GLY A 62 1.83 11.08 4.29
N ILE A 63 1.06 10.27 5.00
CA ILE A 63 -0.38 10.08 4.78
C ILE A 63 -1.19 11.21 5.42
N VAL A 64 -0.68 11.73 6.53
CA VAL A 64 -1.25 12.85 7.29
C VAL A 64 -0.27 14.02 7.29
N THR A 65 -0.79 15.23 7.21
CA THR A 65 -0.03 16.47 7.41
C THR A 65 -0.43 17.08 8.75
N ILE A 66 0.57 17.39 9.60
CA ILE A 66 0.37 18.07 10.88
C ILE A 66 0.94 19.48 10.76
N GLU A 67 0.05 20.48 10.82
CA GLU A 67 0.45 21.89 10.81
C GLU A 67 0.37 22.51 12.21
N PRO A 68 1.37 23.29 12.62
CA PRO A 68 1.31 24.01 13.90
C PRO A 68 0.06 24.88 13.98
N ARG A 69 -0.67 24.80 15.09
CA ARG A 69 -1.90 25.55 15.38
C ARG A 69 -3.12 25.20 14.49
N ARG A 70 -2.95 24.45 13.41
CA ARG A 70 -4.03 24.00 12.52
C ARG A 70 -4.45 22.56 12.75
N GLY A 71 -3.58 21.76 13.38
CA GLY A 71 -3.84 20.35 13.68
C GLY A 71 -3.46 19.42 12.55
N ALA A 72 -4.12 18.26 12.48
CA ALA A 72 -3.86 17.21 11.51
C ALA A 72 -4.92 17.21 10.41
N SER A 73 -4.51 16.88 9.19
CA SER A 73 -5.40 16.64 8.04
C SER A 73 -4.83 15.54 7.15
N VAL A 74 -5.67 14.91 6.33
CA VAL A 74 -5.21 14.00 5.28
C VAL A 74 -4.37 14.78 4.27
N THR A 75 -3.21 14.23 3.90
CA THR A 75 -2.27 14.93 3.01
C THR A 75 -2.88 15.24 1.65
N VAL A 76 -2.68 16.46 1.17
CA VAL A 76 -3.01 16.90 -0.19
C VAL A 76 -1.71 17.00 -0.98
N PHE A 77 -1.58 16.23 -2.05
CA PHE A 77 -0.41 16.27 -2.93
C PHE A 77 -0.65 17.25 -4.08
N THR A 78 0.36 18.06 -4.42
CA THR A 78 0.37 18.86 -5.65
C THR A 78 0.46 17.95 -6.87
N GLU A 79 0.10 18.42 -8.06
CA GLU A 79 0.23 17.63 -9.30
C GLU A 79 1.67 17.21 -9.56
N GLU A 80 2.64 18.08 -9.26
CA GLU A 80 4.06 17.77 -9.33
C GLU A 80 4.45 16.62 -8.39
N GLN A 81 4.07 16.69 -7.11
CA GLN A 81 4.33 15.63 -6.14
C GLN A 81 3.67 14.29 -6.53
N LYS A 82 2.50 14.33 -7.16
CA LYS A 82 1.86 13.12 -7.67
C LYS A 82 2.71 12.45 -8.76
N HIS A 83 3.23 13.24 -9.70
CA HIS A 83 4.11 12.73 -10.75
C HIS A 83 5.39 12.15 -10.18
N GLU A 84 6.07 12.85 -9.28
CA GLU A 84 7.28 12.40 -8.62
C GLU A 84 7.08 11.09 -7.85
N LEU A 85 5.98 10.96 -7.10
CA LEU A 85 5.63 9.74 -6.36
C LEU A 85 5.43 8.54 -7.29
N VAL A 86 4.75 8.75 -8.43
CA VAL A 86 4.50 7.70 -9.43
C VAL A 86 5.81 7.28 -10.10
N GLU A 87 6.66 8.23 -10.48
CA GLU A 87 7.94 7.97 -11.14
C GLU A 87 8.87 7.13 -10.25
N VAL A 88 9.03 7.53 -8.98
CA VAL A 88 9.87 6.79 -8.03
C VAL A 88 9.29 5.40 -7.78
N ARG A 89 7.98 5.30 -7.57
CA ARG A 89 7.33 4.01 -7.33
C ARG A 89 7.48 3.07 -8.54
N ALA A 90 7.22 3.55 -9.75
CA ALA A 90 7.37 2.75 -10.96
C ALA A 90 8.79 2.21 -11.12
N THR A 91 9.81 3.04 -10.86
CA THR A 91 11.23 2.62 -10.89
C THR A 91 11.52 1.52 -9.88
N LEU A 92 11.02 1.63 -8.65
CA LEU A 92 11.24 0.62 -7.62
C LEU A 92 10.47 -0.68 -7.91
N GLU A 93 9.27 -0.58 -8.46
CA GLU A 93 8.48 -1.76 -8.86
C GLU A 93 9.11 -2.48 -10.07
N ALA A 94 9.64 -1.75 -11.05
CA ALA A 94 10.41 -2.31 -12.15
C ALA A 94 11.65 -3.08 -11.65
N LEU A 95 12.37 -2.51 -10.69
CA LEU A 95 13.49 -3.20 -10.04
C LEU A 95 13.02 -4.46 -9.29
N ASN A 96 11.87 -4.40 -8.66
CA ASN A 96 11.28 -5.53 -7.95
C ASN A 96 10.97 -6.68 -8.91
N ALA A 97 10.32 -6.39 -10.04
CA ALA A 97 10.02 -7.36 -11.08
C ALA A 97 11.29 -7.97 -11.71
N LYS A 98 12.29 -7.13 -11.97
CA LYS A 98 13.61 -7.56 -12.47
C LYS A 98 14.30 -8.54 -11.53
N LEU A 99 14.30 -8.26 -10.22
CA LEU A 99 14.90 -9.13 -9.22
C LEU A 99 14.10 -10.42 -9.05
N ALA A 100 12.78 -10.36 -9.09
CA ALA A 100 11.93 -11.53 -9.02
C ALA A 100 12.18 -12.49 -10.19
N ALA A 101 12.27 -11.98 -11.42
CA ALA A 101 12.59 -12.78 -12.60
C ALA A 101 13.97 -13.43 -12.52
N LYS A 102 14.98 -12.73 -11.97
CA LYS A 102 16.34 -13.27 -11.79
C LYS A 102 16.44 -14.36 -10.73
N ARG A 103 15.65 -14.29 -9.66
CA ARG A 103 15.75 -15.22 -8.52
C ARG A 103 14.97 -16.50 -8.73
N HIS A 104 13.88 -16.44 -9.43
CA HIS A 104 13.11 -17.54 -10.01
C HIS A 104 12.98 -18.80 -9.14
N ASP A 105 12.53 -18.64 -7.89
CA ASP A 105 12.24 -19.78 -7.00
C ASP A 105 10.97 -20.51 -7.49
N PRO A 106 11.03 -21.82 -7.83
CA PRO A 106 9.90 -22.55 -8.40
C PRO A 106 8.64 -22.57 -7.52
N GLN A 107 8.78 -22.60 -6.19
CA GLN A 107 7.64 -22.62 -5.29
C GLN A 107 6.96 -21.25 -5.26
N GLN A 108 7.73 -20.17 -5.27
CA GLN A 108 7.21 -18.81 -5.31
C GLN A 108 6.61 -18.47 -6.66
N ILE A 109 7.19 -18.98 -7.76
CA ILE A 109 6.62 -18.86 -9.11
C ILE A 109 5.24 -19.53 -9.20
N ALA A 110 5.05 -20.71 -8.60
CA ALA A 110 3.74 -21.34 -8.57
C ALA A 110 2.68 -20.50 -7.81
N ALA A 111 3.09 -19.80 -6.75
CA ALA A 111 2.22 -18.86 -6.04
C ALA A 111 1.87 -17.63 -6.90
N LEU A 112 2.81 -17.09 -7.67
CA LEU A 112 2.57 -16.01 -8.64
C LEU A 112 1.60 -16.44 -9.75
N GLN A 113 1.76 -17.66 -10.26
CA GLN A 113 0.84 -18.21 -11.28
C GLN A 113 -0.59 -18.28 -10.74
N LYS A 114 -0.77 -18.74 -9.51
CA LYS A 114 -2.10 -18.74 -8.87
C LYS A 114 -2.70 -17.34 -8.76
N ILE A 115 -1.92 -16.34 -8.39
CA ILE A 115 -2.39 -14.95 -8.31
C ILE A 115 -2.80 -14.45 -9.70
N LEU A 116 -2.04 -14.79 -10.74
CA LEU A 116 -2.36 -14.46 -12.13
C LEU A 116 -3.71 -15.05 -12.55
N ASP A 117 -3.92 -16.34 -12.26
CA ASP A 117 -5.15 -17.07 -12.64
C ASP A 117 -6.38 -16.57 -11.86
N ASP A 118 -6.22 -16.29 -10.56
CA ASP A 118 -7.31 -15.80 -9.72
C ASP A 118 -7.67 -14.34 -10.06
N GLY A 119 -6.69 -13.52 -10.38
CA GLY A 119 -6.93 -12.14 -10.79
C GLY A 119 -7.61 -12.03 -12.16
N ALA A 120 -7.32 -12.94 -13.09
CA ALA A 120 -8.01 -13.01 -14.37
C ALA A 120 -9.53 -13.23 -14.21
N LYS A 121 -9.94 -14.05 -13.23
CA LYS A 121 -11.35 -14.28 -12.91
C LYS A 121 -12.05 -13.07 -12.31
N LEU A 122 -11.29 -12.23 -11.59
CA LEU A 122 -11.80 -11.03 -10.90
C LEU A 122 -11.74 -9.77 -11.76
N ALA A 123 -10.96 -9.77 -12.84
CA ALA A 123 -10.77 -8.59 -13.69
C ALA A 123 -12.07 -8.09 -14.36
N ASP A 124 -13.08 -8.97 -14.48
CA ASP A 124 -14.40 -8.67 -15.03
C ASP A 124 -15.43 -8.28 -13.96
N THR A 125 -15.06 -8.27 -12.69
CA THR A 125 -15.94 -7.82 -11.62
C THR A 125 -15.88 -6.29 -11.46
N ASP A 126 -17.03 -5.68 -11.19
CA ASP A 126 -17.13 -4.25 -10.88
C ASP A 126 -16.93 -3.97 -9.38
N ASP A 127 -16.39 -4.93 -8.60
CA ASP A 127 -16.17 -4.78 -7.17
C ASP A 127 -14.80 -4.10 -6.89
N PRO A 128 -14.77 -2.82 -6.52
CA PRO A 128 -13.53 -2.08 -6.30
C PRO A 128 -12.73 -2.60 -5.10
N VAL A 129 -13.38 -3.25 -4.12
CA VAL A 129 -12.70 -3.80 -2.95
C VAL A 129 -11.92 -5.06 -3.35
N LEU A 130 -12.54 -5.93 -4.17
CA LEU A 130 -11.87 -7.13 -4.68
C LEU A 130 -10.70 -6.75 -5.60
N ILE A 131 -10.91 -5.79 -6.50
CA ILE A 131 -9.85 -5.28 -7.40
C ILE A 131 -8.67 -4.72 -6.60
N SER A 132 -8.93 -3.88 -5.59
CA SER A 132 -7.89 -3.29 -4.75
C SER A 132 -7.13 -4.37 -3.95
N ARG A 133 -7.84 -5.35 -3.40
CA ARG A 133 -7.23 -6.47 -2.68
C ARG A 133 -6.33 -7.31 -3.59
N GLN A 134 -6.79 -7.61 -4.79
CA GLN A 134 -6.03 -8.37 -5.77
C GLN A 134 -4.75 -7.63 -6.21
N ASN A 135 -4.87 -6.33 -6.46
CA ASN A 135 -3.72 -5.47 -6.75
C ASN A 135 -2.69 -5.49 -5.61
N THR A 136 -3.13 -5.42 -4.36
CA THR A 136 -2.25 -5.53 -3.19
C THR A 136 -1.53 -6.87 -3.14
N GLN A 137 -2.25 -7.98 -3.34
CA GLN A 137 -1.69 -9.34 -3.34
C GLN A 137 -0.62 -9.52 -4.44
N PHE A 138 -0.85 -8.96 -5.63
CA PHE A 138 0.12 -8.96 -6.71
C PHE A 138 1.45 -8.32 -6.29
N HIS A 139 1.41 -7.09 -5.80
CA HIS A 139 2.62 -6.35 -5.42
C HIS A 139 3.36 -7.02 -4.24
N GLU A 140 2.65 -7.56 -3.26
CA GLU A 140 3.24 -8.26 -2.11
C GLU A 140 3.92 -9.57 -2.53
N ALA A 141 3.29 -10.34 -3.39
CA ALA A 141 3.86 -11.57 -3.92
C ALA A 141 5.10 -11.31 -4.76
N LEU A 142 5.06 -10.31 -5.64
CA LEU A 142 6.21 -9.91 -6.44
C LEU A 142 7.39 -9.47 -5.56
N ALA A 143 7.12 -8.68 -4.50
CA ALA A 143 8.13 -8.25 -3.54
C ALA A 143 8.74 -9.43 -2.76
N THR A 144 7.93 -10.45 -2.45
CA THR A 144 8.38 -11.68 -1.77
C THR A 144 9.35 -12.45 -2.66
N VAL A 145 9.02 -12.65 -3.93
CA VAL A 145 9.89 -13.35 -4.90
C VAL A 145 11.18 -12.56 -5.16
N ALA A 146 11.10 -11.24 -5.23
CA ALA A 146 12.28 -10.37 -5.37
C ALA A 146 13.23 -10.47 -4.17
N ALA A 147 12.76 -10.90 -2.98
CA ALA A 147 13.50 -11.17 -1.76
C ALA A 147 14.54 -10.06 -1.41
N ASN A 148 14.15 -8.80 -1.57
CA ASN A 148 14.94 -7.62 -1.20
C ASN A 148 14.15 -6.82 -0.15
N SER A 149 14.49 -7.03 1.14
CA SER A 149 13.76 -6.42 2.25
C SER A 149 13.81 -4.88 2.22
N VAL A 150 14.94 -4.30 1.84
CA VAL A 150 15.08 -2.83 1.75
C VAL A 150 14.14 -2.27 0.68
N LEU A 151 14.14 -2.89 -0.51
CA LEU A 151 13.25 -2.49 -1.60
C LEU A 151 11.77 -2.68 -1.21
N GLN A 152 11.44 -3.78 -0.54
CA GLN A 152 10.10 -4.06 -0.05
C GLN A 152 9.60 -2.98 0.91
N ASP A 153 10.44 -2.54 1.85
CA ASP A 153 10.08 -1.48 2.79
C ASP A 153 9.89 -0.13 2.08
N MET A 154 10.75 0.19 1.11
CA MET A 154 10.62 1.40 0.29
C MET A 154 9.31 1.42 -0.52
N VAL A 155 9.01 0.34 -1.24
CA VAL A 155 7.77 0.22 -2.04
C VAL A 155 6.54 0.30 -1.13
N ARG A 156 6.58 -0.37 0.03
CA ARG A 156 5.48 -0.31 1.01
C ARG A 156 5.22 1.11 1.50
N SER A 157 6.27 1.87 1.81
CA SER A 157 6.14 3.26 2.30
C SER A 157 5.51 4.21 1.27
N LEU A 158 5.70 3.93 -0.03
CA LEU A 158 5.15 4.71 -1.13
C LEU A 158 3.74 4.26 -1.54
N ARG A 159 3.40 2.99 -1.29
CA ARG A 159 2.15 2.39 -1.76
C ARG A 159 0.93 3.15 -1.27
N ASP A 160 0.83 3.39 0.02
CA ASP A 160 -0.37 4.00 0.62
C ASP A 160 -0.57 5.43 0.09
N ARG A 161 0.51 6.20 -0.08
CA ARG A 161 0.47 7.53 -0.70
C ARG A 161 -0.03 7.48 -2.14
N THR A 162 0.46 6.52 -2.93
CA THR A 162 0.04 6.38 -4.34
C THR A 162 -1.36 5.82 -4.48
N VAL A 163 -1.81 4.90 -3.58
CA VAL A 163 -3.20 4.42 -3.58
C VAL A 163 -4.18 5.59 -3.35
N MET A 164 -3.87 6.51 -2.44
CA MET A 164 -4.67 7.73 -2.23
C MET A 164 -4.80 8.58 -3.51
N LEU A 165 -3.79 8.60 -4.38
CA LEU A 165 -3.82 9.35 -5.65
C LEU A 165 -4.74 8.68 -6.68
N PHE A 166 -4.80 7.35 -6.69
CA PHE A 166 -5.49 6.57 -7.72
C PHE A 166 -6.89 6.11 -7.31
N ALA A 167 -7.26 6.17 -6.03
CA ALA A 167 -8.56 5.74 -5.54
C ALA A 167 -9.76 6.28 -6.36
N PRO A 168 -9.77 7.54 -6.82
CA PRO A 168 -10.84 8.06 -7.65
C PRO A 168 -10.88 7.51 -9.08
N VAL A 169 -9.74 7.00 -9.60
CA VAL A 169 -9.55 6.61 -11.02
C VAL A 169 -9.62 5.08 -11.19
N SER A 170 -9.36 4.31 -10.14
CA SER A 170 -9.21 2.85 -10.19
C SER A 170 -10.44 2.11 -10.70
N LYS A 171 -11.66 2.65 -10.49
CA LYS A 171 -12.91 2.05 -10.96
C LYS A 171 -13.02 1.89 -12.49
N ARG A 172 -12.27 2.69 -13.26
CA ARG A 172 -12.37 2.69 -14.74
C ARG A 172 -11.30 1.84 -15.44
N ARG A 173 -10.25 1.45 -14.74
CA ARG A 173 -9.07 0.79 -15.34
C ARG A 173 -8.80 -0.62 -14.80
N GLY A 174 -9.71 -1.22 -14.06
CA GLY A 174 -9.48 -2.50 -13.38
C GLY A 174 -8.96 -3.61 -14.32
N ARG A 175 -9.62 -3.85 -15.44
CA ARG A 175 -9.20 -4.84 -16.45
C ARG A 175 -7.84 -4.49 -17.06
N GLN A 176 -7.66 -3.24 -17.51
CA GLN A 176 -6.40 -2.81 -18.13
C GLN A 176 -5.22 -2.94 -17.14
N ASN A 177 -5.39 -2.50 -15.90
CA ASN A 177 -4.36 -2.66 -14.86
C ASN A 177 -4.01 -4.13 -14.63
N TRP A 178 -5.03 -5.02 -14.65
CA TRP A 178 -4.77 -6.45 -14.51
C TRP A 178 -4.00 -7.03 -15.69
N GLU A 179 -4.29 -6.63 -16.92
CA GLU A 179 -3.56 -7.06 -18.11
C GLU A 179 -2.08 -6.63 -18.06
N GLU A 180 -1.81 -5.42 -17.59
CA GLU A 180 -0.46 -4.91 -17.34
C GLU A 180 0.26 -5.76 -16.27
N HIS A 181 -0.36 -6.01 -15.13
CA HIS A 181 0.18 -6.89 -14.09
C HIS A 181 0.41 -8.32 -14.58
N ALA A 182 -0.51 -8.86 -15.36
CA ALA A 182 -0.40 -10.18 -15.96
C ALA A 182 0.80 -10.27 -16.94
N GLY A 183 1.09 -9.18 -17.66
CA GLY A 183 2.29 -9.07 -18.50
C GLY A 183 3.57 -9.21 -17.68
N ILE A 184 3.67 -8.47 -16.59
CA ILE A 184 4.82 -8.52 -15.66
C ILE A 184 4.96 -9.94 -15.07
N LEU A 185 3.88 -10.54 -14.57
CA LEU A 185 3.94 -11.89 -13.99
C LEU A 185 4.41 -12.93 -15.00
N ARG A 186 3.93 -12.88 -16.26
CA ARG A 186 4.37 -13.79 -17.31
C ARG A 186 5.87 -13.65 -17.58
N ALA A 187 6.40 -12.41 -17.63
CA ALA A 187 7.83 -12.16 -17.82
C ALA A 187 8.65 -12.69 -16.63
N VAL A 188 8.17 -12.49 -15.39
CA VAL A 188 8.80 -13.03 -14.18
C VAL A 188 8.81 -14.56 -14.19
N ILE A 189 7.69 -15.19 -14.51
CA ILE A 189 7.56 -16.65 -14.61
C ILE A 189 8.50 -17.23 -15.70
N ALA A 190 8.67 -16.52 -16.81
CA ALA A 190 9.60 -16.89 -17.88
C ALA A 190 11.08 -16.63 -17.54
N GLY A 191 11.39 -15.92 -16.43
CA GLY A 191 12.74 -15.53 -16.07
C GLY A 191 13.32 -14.38 -16.92
N ASP A 192 12.48 -13.72 -17.72
CA ASP A 192 12.89 -12.57 -18.55
C ASP A 192 12.94 -11.29 -17.71
N SER A 193 14.11 -11.03 -17.14
CA SER A 193 14.31 -9.90 -16.23
C SER A 193 14.28 -8.53 -16.90
N GLU A 194 14.57 -8.43 -18.18
CA GLU A 194 14.53 -7.15 -18.91
C GLU A 194 13.07 -6.81 -19.29
N LEU A 195 12.32 -7.79 -19.79
CA LEU A 195 10.89 -7.62 -20.08
C LEU A 195 10.07 -7.37 -18.80
N ALA A 196 10.42 -8.03 -17.70
CA ALA A 196 9.74 -7.85 -16.42
C ALA A 196 9.91 -6.43 -15.84
N ALA A 197 10.94 -5.69 -16.25
CA ALA A 197 11.25 -4.34 -15.77
C ALA A 197 10.67 -3.22 -16.68
N LEU A 198 10.02 -3.56 -17.77
CA LEU A 198 9.34 -2.60 -18.67
C LEU A 198 7.92 -2.30 -18.19
#